data_6c1772fa2cd38dc09f32a667043c8e80
#
_entry.id   6c1772fa2cd38dc09f32a667043c8e80
#
_cell.length_a   1.000
_cell.length_b   1.000
_cell.length_c   1.000
_cell.angle_alpha   90.00
_cell.angle_beta   90.00
_cell.angle_gamma   90.00
#
_symmetry.space_group_name_H-M   'P 1'
#
loop_
_entity.id
_entity.type
_entity.pdbx_description
1 polymer ?
#
loop_
_entity_poly.entity_id
_entity_poly.type
_entity_poly.pdbx_seq_one_letter_code
_entity_poly.pdbx_strand_id
1 'polypeptide(L)'
;MRNRTALATALIAVFSFVCVASYAQTPAESPATPPPKHERQAPKVEKNLKVFDTLDFDVFSNQRWDRLHESHAKDIVVTWPDGHETVGIDKHIEDLKAMFVFAPDITIKTHPIRFGSGSWTSVTGVMTGTFTQPMPLPDGKSILPTGKRFAIGMATIGHWKGATMDHEWLFWDNQDFMNQLGLGAK
;
A
#
# COMPACT_ATOMS: atom_id res chain seq x y z
N MET A 1 -28.29 -45.77 -72.51
CA MET A 1 -27.52 -44.83 -71.71
C MET A 1 -28.38 -44.49 -70.50
N ARG A 2 -28.10 -45.07 -69.35
CA ARG A 2 -28.88 -44.87 -68.12
C ARG A 2 -27.94 -44.45 -67.02
N ASN A 3 -28.05 -43.17 -66.63
CA ASN A 3 -27.39 -42.61 -65.46
C ASN A 3 -28.11 -43.08 -64.19
N ARG A 4 -27.40 -43.76 -63.32
CA ARG A 4 -27.84 -44.08 -61.98
C ARG A 4 -27.16 -43.15 -61.02
N THR A 5 -27.90 -42.22 -60.48
CA THR A 5 -27.50 -41.34 -59.36
C THR A 5 -27.64 -42.15 -58.06
N ALA A 6 -26.54 -42.38 -57.37
CA ALA A 6 -26.54 -42.94 -56.04
C ALA A 6 -26.73 -41.85 -55.02
N LEU A 7 -27.80 -41.94 -54.22
CA LEU A 7 -28.02 -41.11 -53.02
C LEU A 7 -27.14 -41.67 -51.89
N ALA A 8 -26.21 -40.86 -51.45
CA ALA A 8 -25.47 -41.14 -50.22
C ALA A 8 -26.19 -40.44 -49.04
N THR A 9 -26.78 -41.25 -48.17
CA THR A 9 -27.42 -40.81 -46.93
C THR A 9 -26.32 -40.54 -45.89
N ALA A 10 -26.06 -39.28 -45.60
CA ALA A 10 -25.15 -38.92 -44.54
C ALA A 10 -25.89 -38.92 -43.19
N LEU A 11 -25.49 -39.83 -42.31
CA LEU A 11 -25.94 -39.93 -40.93
C LEU A 11 -25.20 -38.85 -40.13
N ILE A 12 -25.91 -37.79 -39.73
CA ILE A 12 -25.37 -36.77 -38.83
C ILE A 12 -25.55 -37.27 -37.41
N ALA A 13 -24.45 -37.74 -36.80
CA ALA A 13 -24.39 -38.01 -35.36
C ALA A 13 -24.27 -36.68 -34.60
N VAL A 14 -25.35 -36.26 -33.94
CA VAL A 14 -25.34 -35.13 -33.02
C VAL A 14 -24.67 -35.59 -31.72
N PHE A 15 -23.38 -35.29 -31.60
CA PHE A 15 -22.69 -35.39 -30.31
C PHE A 15 -23.12 -34.19 -29.44
N SER A 16 -24.05 -34.43 -28.51
CA SER A 16 -24.35 -33.49 -27.43
C SER A 16 -23.16 -33.44 -26.48
N PHE A 17 -22.30 -32.42 -26.63
CA PHE A 17 -21.27 -32.08 -25.65
C PHE A 17 -21.98 -31.52 -24.42
N VAL A 18 -22.18 -32.34 -23.39
CA VAL A 18 -22.53 -31.88 -22.07
C VAL A 18 -21.28 -31.22 -21.47
N CYS A 19 -21.20 -29.90 -21.56
CA CYS A 19 -20.16 -29.14 -20.90
C CYS A 19 -20.44 -29.17 -19.39
N VAL A 20 -19.85 -30.13 -18.68
CA VAL A 20 -19.81 -30.13 -17.22
C VAL A 20 -18.86 -29.00 -16.82
N ALA A 21 -19.43 -27.85 -16.49
CA ALA A 21 -18.67 -26.76 -15.86
C ALA A 21 -18.20 -27.29 -14.50
N SER A 22 -16.94 -27.73 -14.43
CA SER A 22 -16.28 -27.95 -13.15
C SER A 22 -16.14 -26.61 -12.47
N TYR A 23 -17.07 -26.30 -11.57
CA TYR A 23 -16.85 -25.24 -10.59
C TYR A 23 -15.66 -25.66 -9.75
N ALA A 24 -14.48 -25.08 -10.03
CA ALA A 24 -13.37 -25.14 -9.12
C ALA A 24 -13.87 -24.51 -7.81
N GLN A 25 -14.10 -25.33 -6.80
CA GLN A 25 -14.36 -24.86 -5.46
C GLN A 25 -13.13 -24.07 -5.04
N THR A 26 -13.28 -22.75 -4.92
CA THR A 26 -12.31 -21.92 -4.23
C THR A 26 -12.07 -22.59 -2.88
N PRO A 27 -10.82 -22.89 -2.50
CA PRO A 27 -10.57 -23.43 -1.17
C PRO A 27 -11.21 -22.49 -0.16
N ALA A 28 -12.08 -23.03 0.71
CA ALA A 28 -12.64 -22.23 1.80
C ALA A 28 -11.47 -21.60 2.55
N GLU A 29 -11.43 -20.28 2.57
CA GLU A 29 -10.44 -19.52 3.29
C GLU A 29 -10.50 -19.98 4.74
N SER A 30 -9.44 -20.67 5.18
CA SER A 30 -9.33 -21.11 6.57
C SER A 30 -9.51 -19.87 7.43
N PRO A 31 -10.38 -19.86 8.44
CA PRO A 31 -10.54 -18.70 9.30
C PRO A 31 -9.16 -18.30 9.81
N ALA A 32 -8.75 -17.07 9.50
CA ALA A 32 -7.46 -16.54 9.91
C ALA A 32 -7.32 -16.80 11.42
N THR A 33 -6.33 -17.60 11.80
CA THR A 33 -6.02 -17.83 13.21
C THR A 33 -5.81 -16.47 13.84
N PRO A 34 -6.53 -16.10 14.91
CA PRO A 34 -6.33 -14.82 15.57
C PRO A 34 -4.84 -14.72 15.94
N PRO A 35 -4.23 -13.54 15.77
CA PRO A 35 -2.82 -13.36 16.07
C PRO A 35 -2.56 -13.84 17.51
N PRO A 36 -1.45 -14.55 17.75
CA PRO A 36 -1.12 -15.06 19.07
C PRO A 36 -1.14 -13.89 20.05
N LYS A 37 -1.76 -14.12 21.24
CA LYS A 37 -1.76 -13.15 22.33
C LYS A 37 -0.35 -12.61 22.49
N HIS A 38 -0.19 -11.30 22.34
CA HIS A 38 1.05 -10.54 22.30
C HIS A 38 2.19 -11.20 23.06
N GLU A 39 3.07 -11.87 22.35
CA GLU A 39 4.38 -12.22 22.87
C GLU A 39 5.06 -10.89 23.22
N ARG A 40 5.50 -10.74 24.47
CA ARG A 40 6.03 -9.47 24.96
C ARG A 40 7.27 -9.11 24.14
N GLN A 41 7.19 -8.08 23.33
CA GLN A 41 8.30 -7.58 22.52
C GLN A 41 9.51 -7.25 23.41
N ALA A 42 10.72 -7.46 22.88
CA ALA A 42 11.93 -7.05 23.59
C ALA A 42 11.88 -5.53 23.90
N PRO A 43 12.38 -5.07 25.07
CA PRO A 43 12.26 -3.66 25.48
C PRO A 43 12.76 -2.64 24.45
N LYS A 44 13.82 -2.97 23.69
CA LYS A 44 14.34 -2.13 22.60
C LYS A 44 13.33 -2.01 21.46
N VAL A 45 12.72 -3.13 21.07
CA VAL A 45 11.71 -3.17 19.99
C VAL A 45 10.49 -2.36 20.40
N GLU A 46 9.99 -2.56 21.63
CA GLU A 46 8.84 -1.81 22.14
C GLU A 46 9.11 -0.30 22.19
N LYS A 47 10.34 0.11 22.56
CA LYS A 47 10.74 1.53 22.49
C LYS A 47 10.68 2.07 21.07
N ASN A 48 11.24 1.35 20.09
CA ASN A 48 11.25 1.76 18.68
C ASN A 48 9.81 1.81 18.11
N LEU A 49 8.96 0.86 18.45
CA LEU A 49 7.54 0.87 18.05
C LEU A 49 6.78 2.08 18.63
N LYS A 50 7.09 2.53 19.85
CA LYS A 50 6.52 3.76 20.40
C LYS A 50 7.01 5.00 19.67
N VAL A 51 8.28 5.04 19.25
CA VAL A 51 8.78 6.13 18.41
C VAL A 51 8.05 6.13 17.07
N PHE A 52 7.78 4.96 16.48
CA PHE A 52 6.97 4.82 15.26
C PHE A 52 5.55 5.35 15.44
N ASP A 53 4.88 5.01 16.56
CA ASP A 53 3.55 5.55 16.87
C ASP A 53 3.59 7.10 16.94
N THR A 54 4.60 7.67 17.59
CA THR A 54 4.79 9.13 17.66
C THR A 54 5.05 9.74 16.29
N LEU A 55 5.87 9.07 15.46
CA LEU A 55 6.15 9.49 14.10
C LEU A 55 4.85 9.64 13.30
N ASP A 56 4.04 8.60 13.21
CA ASP A 56 2.87 8.59 12.33
C ASP A 56 1.70 9.39 12.90
N PHE A 57 1.40 9.23 14.20
CA PHE A 57 0.20 9.83 14.80
C PHE A 57 0.38 11.30 15.17
N ASP A 58 1.60 11.74 15.47
CA ASP A 58 1.86 13.10 15.90
C ASP A 58 2.71 13.89 14.90
N VAL A 59 3.89 13.39 14.53
CA VAL A 59 4.84 14.15 13.70
C VAL A 59 4.34 14.26 12.26
N PHE A 60 4.06 13.13 11.61
CA PHE A 60 3.57 13.09 10.23
C PHE A 60 2.17 13.69 10.11
N SER A 61 1.20 13.16 10.86
CA SER A 61 -0.21 13.57 10.75
C SER A 61 -0.47 15.03 11.12
N ASN A 62 0.41 15.68 11.88
CA ASN A 62 0.32 17.10 12.19
C ASN A 62 1.41 17.94 11.52
N GLN A 63 2.14 17.38 10.54
CA GLN A 63 3.17 18.08 9.76
C GLN A 63 4.25 18.76 10.61
N ARG A 64 4.67 18.10 11.71
CA ARG A 64 5.71 18.59 12.62
C ARG A 64 7.10 18.22 12.13
N TRP A 65 7.47 18.71 10.96
CA TRP A 65 8.69 18.33 10.24
C TRP A 65 9.97 18.61 11.01
N ASP A 66 9.97 19.62 11.86
CA ASP A 66 11.05 19.95 12.79
C ASP A 66 11.36 18.85 13.79
N ARG A 67 10.42 17.92 14.03
CA ARG A 67 10.55 16.79 14.94
C ARG A 67 10.84 15.46 14.24
N LEU A 68 10.92 15.43 12.89
CA LEU A 68 11.16 14.17 12.16
C LEU A 68 12.49 13.48 12.58
N HIS A 69 13.47 14.28 12.99
CA HIS A 69 14.76 13.81 13.52
C HIS A 69 14.66 12.95 14.78
N GLU A 70 13.53 12.95 15.48
CA GLU A 70 13.30 12.10 16.65
C GLU A 70 13.22 10.60 16.28
N SER A 71 12.82 10.32 15.04
CA SER A 71 12.66 8.95 14.49
C SER A 71 13.61 8.62 13.34
N HIS A 72 14.14 9.61 12.63
CA HIS A 72 14.96 9.45 11.43
C HIS A 72 16.39 9.93 11.64
N ALA A 73 17.37 9.16 11.18
CA ALA A 73 18.74 9.60 11.08
C ALA A 73 18.90 10.69 10.02
N LYS A 74 19.93 11.52 10.15
CA LYS A 74 20.18 12.61 9.17
C LYS A 74 20.40 12.06 7.75
N ASP A 75 20.99 10.90 7.63
CA ASP A 75 21.34 10.19 6.39
C ASP A 75 20.38 9.03 6.09
N ILE A 76 19.14 9.10 6.61
CA ILE A 76 18.09 8.10 6.37
C ILE A 76 17.95 7.78 4.87
N VAL A 77 17.80 6.50 4.55
CA VAL A 77 17.37 6.04 3.23
C VAL A 77 15.91 5.64 3.32
N VAL A 78 15.07 6.16 2.45
CA VAL A 78 13.65 5.81 2.37
C VAL A 78 13.34 5.21 1.02
N THR A 79 12.90 3.95 1.01
CA THR A 79 12.43 3.25 -0.20
C THR A 79 10.92 3.41 -0.32
N TRP A 80 10.48 4.02 -1.40
CA TRP A 80 9.08 4.31 -1.69
C TRP A 80 8.38 3.13 -2.40
N PRO A 81 7.03 3.09 -2.44
CA PRO A 81 6.29 1.96 -3.01
C PRO A 81 6.49 1.71 -4.52
N ASP A 82 7.02 2.67 -5.25
CA ASP A 82 7.40 2.53 -6.66
C ASP A 82 8.85 2.08 -6.86
N GLY A 83 9.58 1.87 -5.74
CA GLY A 83 10.95 1.38 -5.72
C GLY A 83 12.02 2.47 -5.82
N HIS A 84 11.66 3.76 -5.96
CA HIS A 84 12.70 4.79 -5.88
C HIS A 84 13.17 5.01 -4.43
N GLU A 85 14.36 5.58 -4.27
CA GLU A 85 14.94 5.87 -2.96
C GLU A 85 15.16 7.37 -2.79
N THR A 86 14.88 7.84 -1.58
CA THR A 86 15.24 9.17 -1.10
C THR A 86 16.34 9.04 -0.06
N VAL A 87 17.40 9.84 -0.18
CA VAL A 87 18.51 9.84 0.77
C VAL A 87 18.60 11.18 1.50
N GLY A 88 18.62 11.11 2.81
CA GLY A 88 18.72 12.25 3.71
C GLY A 88 17.36 12.79 4.19
N ILE A 89 17.33 13.18 5.46
CA ILE A 89 16.11 13.62 6.14
C ILE A 89 15.48 14.88 5.51
N ASP A 90 16.30 15.81 5.04
CA ASP A 90 15.78 17.06 4.44
C ASP A 90 15.01 16.76 3.15
N LYS A 91 15.57 15.86 2.31
CA LYS A 91 14.91 15.45 1.08
C LYS A 91 13.63 14.64 1.36
N HIS A 92 13.67 13.75 2.35
CA HIS A 92 12.48 13.02 2.79
C HIS A 92 11.37 13.97 3.27
N ILE A 93 11.71 15.02 4.02
CA ILE A 93 10.74 16.05 4.44
C ILE A 93 10.10 16.76 3.24
N GLU A 94 10.87 17.06 2.18
CA GLU A 94 10.32 17.64 0.95
C GLU A 94 9.29 16.70 0.30
N ASP A 95 9.60 15.41 0.21
CA ASP A 95 8.72 14.41 -0.40
C ASP A 95 7.44 14.22 0.43
N LEU A 96 7.56 14.18 1.77
CA LEU A 96 6.39 14.14 2.65
C LEU A 96 5.52 15.40 2.50
N LYS A 97 6.11 16.60 2.48
CA LYS A 97 5.39 17.86 2.28
C LYS A 97 4.61 17.84 0.95
N ALA A 98 5.17 17.26 -0.11
CA ALA A 98 4.51 17.19 -1.40
C ALA A 98 3.16 16.44 -1.34
N MET A 99 3.04 15.43 -0.47
CA MET A 99 1.78 14.73 -0.24
C MET A 99 0.71 15.65 0.37
N PHE A 100 1.09 16.50 1.31
CA PHE A 100 0.18 17.43 1.98
C PHE A 100 -0.23 18.64 1.11
N VAL A 101 0.47 18.89 -0.02
CA VAL A 101 0.07 19.93 -0.97
C VAL A 101 -1.30 19.64 -1.56
N PHE A 102 -1.57 18.42 -1.99
CA PHE A 102 -2.84 18.07 -2.64
C PHE A 102 -3.89 17.53 -1.67
N ALA A 103 -3.47 16.96 -0.53
CA ALA A 103 -4.35 16.42 0.50
C ALA A 103 -3.90 16.88 1.90
N PRO A 104 -4.23 18.12 2.31
CA PRO A 104 -3.71 18.73 3.54
C PRO A 104 -4.21 18.08 4.84
N ASP A 105 -5.22 17.21 4.75
CA ASP A 105 -5.83 16.48 5.87
C ASP A 105 -5.33 15.03 6.01
N ILE A 106 -4.18 14.70 5.40
CA ILE A 106 -3.60 13.36 5.53
C ILE A 106 -3.34 13.03 7.01
N THR A 107 -3.74 11.82 7.42
CA THR A 107 -3.52 11.36 8.79
C THR A 107 -3.44 9.84 8.88
N ILE A 108 -2.63 9.36 9.82
CA ILE A 108 -2.54 7.97 10.28
C ILE A 108 -2.86 7.98 11.78
N LYS A 109 -3.75 7.09 12.26
CA LYS A 109 -4.23 7.14 13.65
C LYS A 109 -3.96 5.88 14.46
N THR A 110 -3.66 4.76 13.81
CA THR A 110 -3.49 3.47 14.48
C THR A 110 -2.50 2.59 13.75
N HIS A 111 -1.79 1.76 14.53
CA HIS A 111 -1.01 0.64 14.03
C HIS A 111 -1.61 -0.68 14.56
N PRO A 112 -2.61 -1.25 13.86
CA PRO A 112 -3.31 -2.45 14.32
C PRO A 112 -2.40 -3.69 14.38
N ILE A 113 -1.40 -3.76 13.52
CA ILE A 113 -0.36 -4.78 13.53
C ILE A 113 0.97 -4.06 13.68
N ARG A 114 1.72 -4.45 14.72
CA ARG A 114 3.06 -3.91 14.96
C ARG A 114 3.92 -4.95 15.66
N PHE A 115 5.11 -5.14 15.17
CA PHE A 115 6.05 -6.10 15.73
C PHE A 115 7.49 -5.75 15.34
N GLY A 116 8.45 -6.46 15.89
CA GLY A 116 9.85 -6.31 15.52
C GLY A 116 10.75 -7.36 16.15
N SER A 117 12.00 -7.37 15.69
CA SER A 117 13.07 -8.21 16.22
C SER A 117 14.41 -7.52 16.05
N GLY A 118 15.22 -7.50 17.11
CA GLY A 118 16.54 -6.88 17.08
C GLY A 118 16.49 -5.39 16.74
N SER A 119 16.96 -5.02 15.56
CA SER A 119 16.98 -3.64 15.03
C SER A 119 15.86 -3.37 14.04
N TRP A 120 14.91 -4.28 13.87
CA TRP A 120 13.86 -4.17 12.87
C TRP A 120 12.50 -3.99 13.53
N THR A 121 11.67 -3.15 12.94
CA THR A 121 10.26 -3.02 13.28
C THR A 121 9.41 -3.03 12.02
N SER A 122 8.17 -3.48 12.15
CA SER A 122 7.15 -3.33 11.12
C SER A 122 5.85 -2.88 11.77
N VAL A 123 5.16 -1.96 11.10
CA VAL A 123 3.85 -1.48 11.48
C VAL A 123 2.92 -1.50 10.26
N THR A 124 1.63 -1.69 10.49
CA THR A 124 0.60 -1.43 9.48
C THR A 124 -0.25 -0.26 9.92
N GLY A 125 -0.83 0.46 8.99
CA GLY A 125 -1.72 1.58 9.25
C GLY A 125 -2.72 1.78 8.13
N VAL A 126 -3.60 2.74 8.31
CA VAL A 126 -4.45 3.26 7.25
C VAL A 126 -4.19 4.76 7.13
N MET A 127 -3.61 5.17 6.02
CA MET A 127 -3.43 6.57 5.67
C MET A 127 -4.72 7.08 5.04
N THR A 128 -5.32 8.10 5.62
CA THR A 128 -6.56 8.71 5.12
C THR A 128 -6.34 10.17 4.75
N GLY A 129 -7.14 10.69 3.82
CA GLY A 129 -7.11 12.09 3.42
C GLY A 129 -8.16 12.41 2.37
N THR A 130 -8.17 13.65 1.89
CA THR A 130 -9.09 14.14 0.86
C THR A 130 -8.33 14.93 -0.20
N PHE A 131 -8.49 14.58 -1.47
CA PHE A 131 -7.86 15.31 -2.59
C PHE A 131 -8.60 16.62 -2.85
N THR A 132 -8.21 17.68 -2.15
CA THR A 132 -8.90 18.99 -2.14
C THR A 132 -8.13 20.14 -2.79
N GLN A 133 -6.83 19.97 -3.06
CA GLN A 133 -5.98 20.99 -3.66
C GLN A 133 -5.32 20.47 -4.95
N PRO A 134 -4.93 21.35 -5.89
CA PRO A 134 -4.24 20.91 -7.10
C PRO A 134 -2.96 20.13 -6.78
N MET A 135 -2.82 18.96 -7.42
CA MET A 135 -1.60 18.14 -7.31
C MET A 135 -0.60 18.58 -8.37
N PRO A 136 0.56 19.14 -7.97
CA PRO A 136 1.56 19.58 -8.94
C PRO A 136 2.22 18.39 -9.65
N LEU A 137 2.56 18.59 -10.92
CA LEU A 137 3.30 17.63 -11.74
C LEU A 137 4.70 18.16 -12.08
N PRO A 138 5.67 17.26 -12.38
CA PRO A 138 7.04 17.67 -12.72
C PRO A 138 7.17 18.60 -13.93
N ASP A 139 6.21 18.58 -14.85
CA ASP A 139 6.17 19.43 -16.05
C ASP A 139 5.56 20.83 -15.78
N GLY A 140 5.32 21.18 -14.53
CA GLY A 140 4.74 22.45 -14.11
C GLY A 140 3.22 22.53 -14.25
N LYS A 141 2.57 21.48 -14.72
CA LYS A 141 1.10 21.36 -14.74
C LYS A 141 0.59 20.92 -13.37
N SER A 142 -0.73 20.84 -13.25
CA SER A 142 -1.39 20.32 -12.05
C SER A 142 -2.58 19.46 -12.44
N ILE A 143 -2.83 18.43 -11.65
CA ILE A 143 -4.09 17.69 -11.67
C ILE A 143 -5.08 18.42 -10.77
N LEU A 144 -6.27 18.74 -11.30
CA LEU A 144 -7.31 19.38 -10.51
C LEU A 144 -7.85 18.44 -9.42
N PRO A 145 -8.22 18.95 -8.24
CA PRO A 145 -8.74 18.16 -7.16
C PRO A 145 -10.07 17.53 -7.55
N THR A 146 -10.28 16.28 -7.16
CA THR A 146 -11.53 15.55 -7.38
C THR A 146 -12.51 15.66 -6.21
N GLY A 147 -12.05 16.13 -5.04
CA GLY A 147 -12.79 16.14 -3.79
C GLY A 147 -12.98 14.73 -3.19
N LYS A 148 -12.37 13.70 -3.75
CA LYS A 148 -12.51 12.33 -3.26
C LYS A 148 -11.67 12.10 -2.03
N ARG A 149 -12.23 11.32 -1.10
CA ARG A 149 -11.53 10.79 0.07
C ARG A 149 -10.82 9.50 -0.32
N PHE A 150 -9.72 9.24 0.38
CA PHE A 150 -9.01 7.98 0.29
C PHE A 150 -8.73 7.40 1.68
N ALA A 151 -8.59 6.07 1.72
CA ALA A 151 -8.18 5.30 2.88
C ALA A 151 -7.31 4.15 2.40
N ILE A 152 -5.99 4.32 2.46
CA ILE A 152 -5.01 3.39 1.90
C ILE A 152 -4.39 2.56 3.01
N GLY A 153 -4.51 1.24 2.91
CA GLY A 153 -3.77 0.32 3.75
C GLY A 153 -2.29 0.43 3.45
N MET A 154 -1.48 0.59 4.48
CA MET A 154 -0.04 0.70 4.36
C MET A 154 0.69 -0.23 5.32
N ALA A 155 1.92 -0.57 4.99
CA ALA A 155 2.88 -1.18 5.89
C ALA A 155 4.20 -0.43 5.80
N THR A 156 4.86 -0.24 6.93
CA THR A 156 6.19 0.37 6.98
C THR A 156 7.14 -0.55 7.72
N ILE A 157 8.34 -0.73 7.17
CA ILE A 157 9.44 -1.45 7.82
C ILE A 157 10.52 -0.44 8.14
N GLY A 158 11.00 -0.45 9.39
CA GLY A 158 12.10 0.40 9.83
C GLY A 158 13.30 -0.42 10.30
N HIS A 159 14.48 -0.09 9.83
CA HIS A 159 15.75 -0.54 10.40
C HIS A 159 16.31 0.57 11.32
N TRP A 160 16.69 0.20 12.54
CA TRP A 160 17.08 1.14 13.59
C TRP A 160 18.55 1.03 13.97
N LYS A 161 19.24 2.16 13.92
CA LYS A 161 20.58 2.33 14.43
C LYS A 161 20.55 3.23 15.66
N GLY A 162 20.61 2.61 16.84
CA GLY A 162 20.42 3.33 18.09
C GLY A 162 18.95 3.69 18.32
N ALA A 163 18.61 4.96 18.35
CA ALA A 163 17.26 5.47 18.63
C ALA A 163 16.51 5.95 17.37
N THR A 164 17.17 6.02 16.21
CA THR A 164 16.59 6.50 14.96
C THR A 164 16.69 5.46 13.87
N MET A 165 15.79 5.50 12.91
CA MET A 165 15.86 4.70 11.69
C MET A 165 16.97 5.24 10.77
N ASP A 166 17.77 4.34 10.22
CA ASP A 166 18.72 4.63 9.15
C ASP A 166 18.20 4.11 7.80
N HIS A 167 17.18 3.26 7.81
CA HIS A 167 16.46 2.89 6.61
C HIS A 167 14.98 2.66 6.92
N GLU A 168 14.11 3.14 6.00
CA GLU A 168 12.66 2.98 6.04
C GLU A 168 12.17 2.46 4.69
N TRP A 169 11.25 1.48 4.69
CA TRP A 169 10.57 0.97 3.50
C TRP A 169 9.08 1.21 3.64
N LEU A 170 8.51 1.91 2.67
CA LEU A 170 7.11 2.25 2.59
C LEU A 170 6.39 1.32 1.60
N PHE A 171 5.26 0.77 2.00
CA PHE A 171 4.45 -0.11 1.16
C PHE A 171 2.99 0.30 1.20
N TRP A 172 2.43 0.57 0.05
CA TRP A 172 1.00 0.69 -0.21
C TRP A 172 0.72 0.40 -1.68
N ASP A 173 -0.55 0.15 -2.02
CA ASP A 173 -0.97 -0.06 -3.41
C ASP A 173 -1.15 1.30 -4.11
N ASN A 174 -0.18 1.66 -4.97
CA ASN A 174 -0.23 2.90 -5.76
C ASN A 174 -1.42 2.90 -6.73
N GLN A 175 -1.83 1.75 -7.27
CA GLN A 175 -2.96 1.68 -8.19
C GLN A 175 -4.27 1.94 -7.44
N ASP A 176 -4.45 1.34 -6.26
CA ASP A 176 -5.60 1.60 -5.42
C ASP A 176 -5.63 3.07 -4.96
N PHE A 177 -4.49 3.64 -4.60
CA PHE A 177 -4.39 5.06 -4.25
C PHE A 177 -4.90 5.95 -5.40
N MET A 178 -4.40 5.76 -6.63
CA MET A 178 -4.84 6.52 -7.80
C MET A 178 -6.32 6.31 -8.11
N ASN A 179 -6.83 5.08 -7.95
CA ASN A 179 -8.26 4.78 -8.12
C ASN A 179 -9.13 5.55 -7.11
N GLN A 180 -8.74 5.56 -5.84
CA GLN A 180 -9.47 6.27 -4.79
C GLN A 180 -9.41 7.80 -4.98
N LEU A 181 -8.30 8.35 -5.45
CA LEU A 181 -8.21 9.76 -5.86
C LEU A 181 -9.09 10.09 -7.08
N GLY A 182 -9.60 9.07 -7.80
CA GLY A 182 -10.37 9.23 -9.05
C GLY A 182 -9.50 9.47 -10.27
N LEU A 183 -8.24 9.10 -10.21
CA LEU A 183 -7.23 9.27 -11.25
C LEU A 183 -6.82 7.93 -11.89
N GLY A 184 -7.39 6.81 -11.47
CA GLY A 184 -7.14 5.49 -12.05
C GLY A 184 -7.55 5.42 -13.52
N ALA A 185 -6.92 4.51 -14.27
CA ALA A 185 -7.27 4.26 -15.66
C ALA A 185 -8.75 3.84 -15.77
N LYS A 186 -9.48 4.42 -16.73
CA LYS A 186 -10.85 4.05 -17.06
C LYS A 186 -10.85 2.86 -18.02
#